data_84e1f6232fa319cb3583bf2328ac030a
#
_entry.id   84e1f6232fa319cb3583bf2328ac030a
#
_cell.length_a   1.000
_cell.length_b   1.000
_cell.length_c   1.000
_cell.angle_alpha   90.00
_cell.angle_beta   90.00
_cell.angle_gamma   90.00
#
_symmetry.space_group_name_H-M   'P 1'
#
loop_
_entity.id
_entity.type
_entity.pdbx_description
1 polymer ?
#
loop_
_entity_poly.entity_id
_entity_poly.type
_entity_poly.pdbx_seq_one_letter_code
_entity_poly.pdbx_strand_id
1 'polypeptide(L)'
;MEVRKITNKDDKIVVEGVVTEALSGGKFKVELDNGHELIGYVSGKMRRFNIRVLLGDWVKVELSPYDLDRGRIVYRYKRKRPRLERISS
;
A
#
# COMPACT_ATOMS: atom_id res chain seq x y z
N MET A 1 14.17 6.06 15.49
CA MET A 1 13.80 5.77 15.47
C MET A 1 12.95 5.58 15.70
N GLU A 2 12.54 5.35 15.83
CA GLU A 2 11.90 5.01 16.15
C GLU A 2 11.22 4.34 15.95
N VAL A 3 11.09 3.97 15.79
CA VAL A 3 10.51 3.21 15.60
C VAL A 3 10.03 2.61 16.36
N ARG A 4 9.87 2.29 16.99
CA ARG A 4 9.54 1.70 17.65
C ARG A 4 8.55 1.45 17.75
N LYS A 5 7.82 1.76 17.95
CA LYS A 5 6.91 1.53 18.14
C LYS A 5 6.34 0.55 17.78
N ILE A 6 6.66 0.00 17.38
CA ILE A 6 6.39 -0.99 16.82
C ILE A 6 6.33 -1.95 17.56
N THR A 7 6.34 -2.07 18.40
CA THR A 7 6.43 -3.02 19.08
C THR A 7 5.37 -3.85 19.32
N ASN A 8 4.34 -3.92 18.73
CA ASN A 8 3.39 -4.81 19.08
C ASN A 8 3.67 -6.09 18.60
N LYS A 9 3.07 -7.09 19.01
CA LYS A 9 3.32 -8.38 18.57
C LYS A 9 3.21 -8.57 17.19
N ASP A 10 2.48 -7.84 16.48
CA ASP A 10 2.32 -8.11 15.09
C ASP A 10 3.46 -7.54 14.30
N ASP A 11 4.16 -6.58 14.83
CA ASP A 11 5.29 -6.06 14.12
C ASP A 11 4.99 -5.74 12.67
N LYS A 12 3.85 -5.16 12.39
CA LYS A 12 3.54 -4.83 11.02
C LYS A 12 4.10 -3.51 10.64
N ILE A 13 4.55 -3.41 9.42
CA ILE A 13 5.05 -2.18 8.89
C ILE A 13 3.97 -1.63 7.98
N VAL A 14 3.56 -0.39 8.20
CA VAL A 14 2.51 0.21 7.41
C VAL A 14 3.11 1.26 6.51
N VAL A 15 2.87 1.13 5.22
CA VAL A 15 3.38 2.07 4.24
C VAL A 15 2.26 2.52 3.32
N GLU A 16 2.51 3.57 2.57
CA GLU A 16 1.54 4.08 1.62
C GLU A 16 2.15 4.15 0.25
N GLY A 17 1.38 3.90 -0.75
CA GLY A 17 1.88 3.95 -2.11
C GLY A 17 0.76 4.08 -3.11
N VAL A 18 1.12 4.08 -4.37
CA VAL A 18 0.19 4.26 -5.47
C VAL A 18 0.14 2.99 -6.30
N VAL A 19 -1.04 2.59 -6.69
CA VAL A 19 -1.21 1.39 -7.49
C VAL A 19 -0.81 1.69 -8.91
N THR A 20 0.19 1.00 -9.42
CA THR A 20 0.71 1.27 -10.75
C THR A 20 0.33 0.21 -11.76
N GLU A 21 -0.07 -0.97 -11.31
CA GLU A 21 -0.42 -2.01 -12.25
C GLU A 21 -1.36 -3.01 -11.61
N ALA A 22 -2.31 -3.52 -12.38
CA ALA A 22 -3.21 -4.54 -11.89
C ALA A 22 -2.68 -5.88 -12.39
N LEU A 23 -2.48 -6.82 -11.49
CA LEU A 23 -1.95 -8.12 -11.84
C LEU A 23 -3.06 -9.15 -11.74
N SER A 24 -2.83 -10.32 -12.26
CA SER A 24 -3.85 -11.33 -12.22
C SER A 24 -4.03 -11.83 -10.80
N GLY A 25 -5.17 -12.39 -10.53
CA GLY A 25 -5.42 -12.98 -9.22
C GLY A 25 -5.72 -11.97 -8.11
N GLY A 26 -6.18 -10.80 -8.46
CA GLY A 26 -6.53 -9.83 -7.43
C GLY A 26 -5.34 -9.17 -6.77
N LYS A 27 -4.20 -9.17 -7.42
CA LYS A 27 -3.03 -8.53 -6.90
C LYS A 27 -2.73 -7.26 -7.63
N PHE A 28 -1.97 -6.38 -7.01
CA PHE A 28 -1.64 -5.09 -7.61
C PHE A 28 -0.21 -4.73 -7.33
N LYS A 29 0.41 -4.02 -8.24
CA LYS A 29 1.75 -3.54 -8.01
C LYS A 29 1.60 -2.15 -7.39
N VAL A 30 2.27 -1.92 -6.28
CA VAL A 30 2.19 -0.66 -5.57
C VAL A 30 3.57 -0.06 -5.48
N GLU A 31 3.69 1.20 -5.83
CA GLU A 31 4.97 1.88 -5.77
C GLU A 31 4.98 2.85 -4.60
N LEU A 32 5.99 2.77 -3.77
CA LEU A 32 6.11 3.63 -2.61
C LEU A 32 6.90 4.89 -2.98
N ASP A 33 6.89 5.86 -2.09
CA ASP A 33 7.58 7.10 -2.33
C ASP A 33 9.06 6.96 -2.60
N ASN A 34 9.68 5.99 -2.03
CA ASN A 34 11.11 5.82 -2.21
C ASN A 34 11.43 5.02 -3.45
N GLY A 35 10.45 4.73 -4.27
CA GLY A 35 10.67 3.98 -5.49
C GLY A 35 10.58 2.47 -5.35
N HIS A 36 10.44 1.98 -4.16
CA HIS A 36 10.33 0.54 -3.95
C HIS A 36 8.98 0.07 -4.45
N GLU A 37 8.93 -1.05 -5.13
CA GLU A 37 7.69 -1.61 -5.61
C GLU A 37 7.38 -2.88 -4.86
N LEU A 38 6.13 -3.10 -4.56
CA LEU A 38 5.74 -4.31 -3.90
C LEU A 38 4.45 -4.82 -4.52
N ILE A 39 4.10 -6.05 -4.19
CA ILE A 39 2.87 -6.65 -4.67
C ILE A 39 1.88 -6.58 -3.54
N GLY A 40 0.75 -5.96 -3.78
CA GLY A 40 -0.29 -5.85 -2.77
C GLY A 40 -1.50 -6.68 -3.13
N TYR A 41 -2.12 -7.28 -2.14
CA TYR A 41 -3.36 -7.98 -2.35
C TYR A 41 -4.40 -7.39 -1.41
N VAL A 42 -5.64 -7.37 -1.85
CA VAL A 42 -6.71 -6.73 -1.12
C VAL A 42 -7.06 -7.50 0.13
N SER A 43 -7.20 -6.83 1.26
CA SER A 43 -7.51 -7.49 2.51
C SER A 43 -8.93 -8.04 2.48
N GLY A 44 -9.21 -8.97 3.34
CA GLY A 44 -10.53 -9.55 3.41
C GLY A 44 -11.58 -8.55 3.79
N LYS A 45 -11.21 -7.59 4.64
CA LYS A 45 -12.14 -6.58 5.03
C LYS A 45 -12.56 -5.72 3.86
N MET A 46 -11.62 -5.30 3.05
CA MET A 46 -11.95 -4.48 1.90
C MET A 46 -12.79 -5.26 0.92
N ARG A 47 -12.51 -6.55 0.79
CA ARG A 47 -13.24 -7.37 -0.13
C ARG A 47 -14.67 -7.50 0.36
N ARG A 48 -14.86 -7.64 1.65
CA ARG A 48 -16.15 -7.79 2.23
C ARG A 48 -17.00 -6.55 2.01
N PHE A 49 -16.40 -5.37 2.01
CA PHE A 49 -17.14 -4.16 1.80
C PHE A 49 -17.11 -3.69 0.35
N ASN A 50 -16.68 -4.56 -0.55
CA ASN A 50 -16.67 -4.26 -1.97
C ASN A 50 -15.87 -3.02 -2.34
N ILE A 51 -14.80 -2.77 -1.64
CA ILE A 51 -13.96 -1.65 -1.95
C ILE A 51 -13.07 -2.05 -3.10
N ARG A 52 -13.16 -1.34 -4.22
CA ARG A 52 -12.42 -1.67 -5.40
C ARG A 52 -11.15 -0.86 -5.51
N VAL A 53 -10.07 -1.48 -5.89
CA VAL A 53 -8.79 -0.83 -6.06
C VAL A 53 -8.52 -0.65 -7.54
N LEU A 54 -8.18 0.56 -7.94
CA LEU A 54 -7.95 0.86 -9.35
C LEU A 54 -6.57 1.47 -9.54
N LEU A 55 -6.13 1.50 -10.79
CA LEU A 55 -4.84 2.09 -11.09
C LEU A 55 -4.83 3.55 -10.67
N GLY A 56 -3.76 3.97 -10.09
CA GLY A 56 -3.62 5.34 -9.62
C GLY A 56 -4.13 5.58 -8.22
N ASP A 57 -4.76 4.58 -7.62
CA ASP A 57 -5.27 4.76 -6.28
C ASP A 57 -4.15 4.84 -5.27
N TRP A 58 -4.37 5.67 -4.25
CA TRP A 58 -3.44 5.83 -3.15
C TRP A 58 -3.91 4.88 -2.07
N VAL A 59 -3.07 3.97 -1.66
CA VAL A 59 -3.46 2.90 -0.74
C VAL A 59 -2.50 2.76 0.42
N LYS A 60 -3.00 2.15 1.48
CA LYS A 60 -2.19 1.86 2.65
C LYS A 60 -1.97 0.36 2.63
N VAL A 61 -0.73 -0.06 2.83
CA VAL A 61 -0.36 -1.46 2.76
C VAL A 61 0.34 -1.88 4.04
N GLU A 62 0.00 -3.05 4.54
CA GLU A 62 0.65 -3.63 5.70
C GLU A 62 1.63 -4.67 5.23
N LEU A 63 2.86 -4.56 5.68
CA LEU A 63 3.92 -5.49 5.32
C LEU A 63 4.43 -6.20 6.56
N SER A 64 4.97 -7.37 6.36
CA SER A 64 5.68 -8.05 7.43
C SER A 64 7.14 -7.61 7.33
N PRO A 65 7.84 -7.47 8.42
CA PRO A 65 9.26 -7.14 8.36
C PRO A 65 10.06 -8.25 7.69
N TYR A 66 9.47 -9.44 7.58
CA TYR A 66 10.15 -10.55 6.98
C TYR A 66 9.90 -10.62 5.47
N ASP A 67 9.04 -9.81 4.93
CA ASP A 67 8.76 -9.85 3.50
C ASP A 67 8.31 -8.46 3.07
N LEU A 68 9.24 -7.64 2.63
CA LEU A 68 8.91 -6.29 2.25
C LEU A 68 8.44 -6.16 0.81
N ASP A 69 8.40 -7.26 0.09
CA ASP A 69 7.98 -7.24 -1.30
C ASP A 69 6.53 -7.60 -1.51
N ARG A 70 5.84 -8.03 -0.47
CA ARG A 70 4.43 -8.35 -0.56
C ARG A 70 3.70 -7.83 0.64
N GLY A 71 2.52 -7.37 0.46
CA GLY A 71 1.75 -6.85 1.57
C GLY A 71 0.27 -6.87 1.31
N ARG A 72 -0.47 -6.49 2.33
CA ARG A 72 -1.90 -6.51 2.25
C ARG A 72 -2.40 -5.08 2.15
N ILE A 73 -3.21 -4.78 1.16
CA ILE A 73 -3.78 -3.47 1.00
C ILE A 73 -4.94 -3.40 1.97
N VAL A 74 -4.86 -2.50 2.95
CA VAL A 74 -5.87 -2.41 4.00
C VAL A 74 -6.73 -1.17 3.92
N TYR A 75 -6.37 -0.22 3.09
CA TYR A 75 -7.16 0.99 2.99
C TYR A 75 -6.90 1.67 1.66
N ARG A 76 -7.93 2.26 1.10
CA ARG A 76 -7.81 3.03 -0.14
C ARG A 76 -8.27 4.42 0.18
N TYR A 77 -7.41 5.42 -0.08
CA TYR A 77 -7.77 6.78 0.21
C TYR A 77 -8.73 7.30 -0.85
N LYS A 78 -9.65 8.13 -0.45
CA LYS A 78 -10.63 8.62 -1.38
C LYS A 78 -10.09 9.56 -2.41
N ARG A 79 -9.01 10.24 -2.11
CA ARG A 79 -8.43 11.09 -3.06
C ARG A 79 -7.11 10.61 -3.49
N LYS A 80 -6.67 11.02 -4.64
CA LYS A 80 -5.35 10.62 -5.13
C LYS A 80 -4.32 11.30 -4.29
N ARG A 81 -3.19 10.66 -4.16
CA ARG A 81 -2.11 11.18 -3.42
C ARG A 81 -1.60 12.43 -4.07
N PRO A 82 -1.34 13.49 -3.34
CA PRO A 82 -0.83 14.70 -3.88
C PRO A 82 0.56 14.47 -4.43
N ARG A 83 0.88 15.08 -5.55
CA ARG A 83 2.18 14.91 -6.09
C ARG A 83 2.98 16.10 -5.81
N LEU A 84 3.94 16.00 -5.01
CA LEU A 84 4.78 17.05 -4.66
C LEU A 84 5.57 17.58 -5.76
N GLU A 85 5.99 16.73 -6.54
CA GLU A 85 6.83 17.13 -7.55
C GLU A 85 6.21 18.05 -8.50
N ARG A 86 5.01 18.14 -8.48
CA ARG A 86 4.41 18.86 -9.36
C ARG A 86 4.71 20.18 -9.11
N ILE A 87 5.08 20.47 -7.97
CA ILE A 87 5.39 21.66 -7.66
C ILE A 87 6.49 22.16 -8.33
N SER A 88 7.42 21.43 -8.46
CA SER A 88 8.60 21.86 -8.99
C SER A 88 8.51 22.05 -10.43
N SER A 89 7.58 21.63 -11.00
CA SER A 89 7.61 21.77 -12.39
C SER A 89 7.03 22.89 -12.90
#